data_888992b560ef9f0a0ad6d5104b41ef6e
#
_entry.id   888992b560ef9f0a0ad6d5104b41ef6e
#
_cell.length_a   1.000
_cell.length_b   1.000
_cell.length_c   1.000
_cell.angle_alpha   90.00
_cell.angle_beta   90.00
_cell.angle_gamma   90.00
#
_symmetry.space_group_name_H-M   'P 1'
#
loop_
_entity.id
_entity.type
_entity.pdbx_description
1 polymer ?
#
loop_
_entity_poly.entity_id
_entity_poly.type
_entity_poly.pdbx_seq_one_letter_code
_entity_poly.pdbx_strand_id
1 'polypeptide(L)'
;DLQQIGQPVKELFEQFAKETGRELKLEIEPGTFLLAHACSLVTTVQDVTTTGADGYRFLKLNGGMTEILRPSLYGAQHPLIIIPEPGQEKFREQSEQVVVGHCCESGDLLTPAPNEPEALAPRLLTHGEVGDFCVIESVGAYCSSMSAKNYNSFPEAAEVLRKSDGSLAYIRKRQTFDQIVENEVAP
;
A
#
# COMPACT_ATOMS: atom_id res chain seq x y z
N ASP A 1 -19.15 -8.84 -9.76
CA ASP A 1 -20.42 -8.27 -10.22
C ASP A 1 -21.27 -7.88 -9.01
N LEU A 2 -21.70 -6.61 -8.96
CA LEU A 2 -22.48 -6.07 -7.84
C LEU A 2 -23.87 -6.72 -7.72
N GLN A 3 -24.47 -7.12 -8.83
CA GLN A 3 -25.75 -7.81 -8.80
C GLN A 3 -25.63 -9.19 -8.15
N GLN A 4 -24.57 -9.90 -8.48
CA GLN A 4 -24.31 -11.23 -7.89
C GLN A 4 -24.09 -11.14 -6.37
N ILE A 5 -23.38 -10.09 -5.91
CA ILE A 5 -23.16 -9.86 -4.48
C ILE A 5 -24.43 -9.37 -3.78
N GLY A 6 -25.21 -8.52 -4.44
CA GLY A 6 -26.39 -7.90 -3.88
C GLY A 6 -27.62 -8.83 -3.83
N GLN A 7 -27.73 -9.81 -4.73
CA GLN A 7 -28.92 -10.67 -4.85
C GLN A 7 -29.25 -11.43 -3.56
N PRO A 8 -28.31 -12.12 -2.88
CA PRO A 8 -28.63 -12.80 -1.62
C PRO A 8 -29.10 -11.86 -0.51
N VAL A 9 -28.54 -10.65 -0.48
CA VAL A 9 -28.95 -9.62 0.51
C VAL A 9 -30.37 -9.18 0.23
N LYS A 10 -30.71 -8.90 -1.03
CA LYS A 10 -32.07 -8.54 -1.45
C LYS A 10 -33.09 -9.63 -1.05
N GLU A 11 -32.79 -10.89 -1.30
CA GLU A 11 -33.65 -12.00 -0.97
C GLU A 11 -33.93 -12.11 0.54
N LEU A 12 -32.89 -11.91 1.38
CA LEU A 12 -33.03 -11.89 2.82
C LEU A 12 -33.92 -10.72 3.30
N PHE A 13 -33.82 -9.55 2.70
CA PHE A 13 -34.66 -8.40 3.03
C PHE A 13 -36.13 -8.64 2.62
N GLU A 14 -36.37 -9.24 1.45
CA GLU A 14 -37.71 -9.60 0.98
C GLU A 14 -38.35 -10.68 1.87
N GLN A 15 -37.55 -11.67 2.32
CA GLN A 15 -38.02 -12.70 3.25
C GLN A 15 -38.40 -12.07 4.59
N PHE A 16 -37.53 -11.24 5.16
CA PHE A 16 -37.82 -10.54 6.42
C PHE A 16 -39.09 -9.70 6.35
N ALA A 17 -39.30 -8.99 5.23
CA ALA A 17 -40.50 -8.20 5.04
C ALA A 17 -41.77 -9.07 4.99
N LYS A 18 -41.73 -10.23 4.34
CA LYS A 18 -42.83 -11.19 4.32
C LYS A 18 -43.17 -11.79 5.68
N GLU A 19 -42.14 -12.11 6.48
CA GLU A 19 -42.31 -12.74 7.80
C GLU A 19 -42.77 -11.75 8.87
N THR A 20 -42.33 -10.48 8.80
CA THR A 20 -42.53 -9.49 9.87
C THR A 20 -43.52 -8.37 9.51
N GLY A 21 -43.85 -8.20 8.26
CA GLY A 21 -44.64 -7.07 7.74
C GLY A 21 -43.87 -5.74 7.75
N ARG A 22 -42.53 -5.76 7.98
CA ARG A 22 -41.67 -4.57 8.06
C ARG A 22 -40.71 -4.55 6.88
N GLU A 23 -40.69 -3.46 6.13
CA GLU A 23 -39.67 -3.18 5.13
C GLU A 23 -38.46 -2.52 5.78
N LEU A 24 -37.25 -2.98 5.43
CA LEU A 24 -35.98 -2.39 5.82
C LEU A 24 -35.31 -1.77 4.60
N LYS A 25 -34.58 -0.67 4.84
CA LYS A 25 -33.72 -0.02 3.85
C LYS A 25 -32.26 -0.38 4.13
N LEU A 26 -31.58 -0.85 3.11
CA LEU A 26 -30.13 -1.08 3.19
C LEU A 26 -29.40 0.24 2.92
N GLU A 27 -28.50 0.60 3.81
CA GLU A 27 -27.51 1.65 3.61
C GLU A 27 -26.12 1.07 3.79
N ILE A 28 -25.19 1.43 2.91
CA ILE A 28 -23.81 0.95 2.92
C ILE A 28 -22.85 2.14 2.75
N GLU A 29 -21.67 2.04 3.35
CA GLU A 29 -20.59 3.02 3.23
C GLU A 29 -19.37 2.36 2.57
N PRO A 30 -19.37 2.22 1.21
CA PRO A 30 -18.33 1.50 0.49
C PRO A 30 -17.08 2.38 0.37
N GLY A 31 -16.08 2.17 1.22
CA GLY A 31 -14.78 2.86 1.16
C GLY A 31 -13.79 2.15 0.24
N THR A 32 -13.24 1.04 0.70
CA THR A 32 -12.19 0.26 0.01
C THR A 32 -12.60 -0.15 -1.40
N PHE A 33 -13.83 -0.60 -1.59
CA PHE A 33 -14.32 -1.09 -2.88
C PHE A 33 -14.23 -0.03 -3.99
N LEU A 34 -14.47 1.24 -3.68
CA LEU A 34 -14.50 2.32 -4.67
C LEU A 34 -13.10 2.77 -5.10
N LEU A 35 -12.13 2.80 -4.19
CA LEU A 35 -10.88 3.51 -4.38
C LEU A 35 -9.62 2.65 -4.28
N ALA A 36 -9.68 1.46 -3.68
CA ALA A 36 -8.46 0.68 -3.44
C ALA A 36 -7.60 0.52 -4.69
N HIS A 37 -8.20 0.07 -5.79
CA HIS A 37 -7.50 -0.17 -7.05
C HIS A 37 -7.25 1.09 -7.91
N ALA A 38 -7.64 2.26 -7.42
CA ALA A 38 -7.46 3.50 -8.17
C ALA A 38 -6.07 4.11 -8.01
N CYS A 39 -5.29 3.66 -7.02
CA CYS A 39 -3.97 4.21 -6.73
C CYS A 39 -2.91 3.13 -6.55
N SER A 40 -1.69 3.50 -6.91
CA SER A 40 -0.46 2.73 -6.64
C SER A 40 0.55 3.64 -5.96
N LEU A 41 1.33 3.10 -5.04
CA LEU A 41 2.50 3.75 -4.47
C LEU A 41 3.74 3.29 -5.24
N VAL A 42 4.49 4.24 -5.80
CA VAL A 42 5.74 3.98 -6.51
C VAL A 42 6.90 4.36 -5.62
N THR A 43 7.76 3.41 -5.33
CA THR A 43 8.96 3.57 -4.52
C THR A 43 10.19 3.10 -5.28
N THR A 44 11.37 3.41 -4.76
CA THR A 44 12.65 2.95 -5.31
C THR A 44 13.36 2.07 -4.29
N VAL A 45 13.97 0.99 -4.75
CA VAL A 45 14.84 0.14 -3.93
C VAL A 45 16.13 0.90 -3.63
N GLN A 46 16.36 1.22 -2.36
CA GLN A 46 17.51 1.99 -1.90
C GLN A 46 18.68 1.11 -1.48
N ASP A 47 18.38 -0.06 -0.95
CA ASP A 47 19.38 -1.00 -0.47
C ASP A 47 18.85 -2.44 -0.52
N VAL A 48 19.76 -3.38 -0.61
CA VAL A 48 19.47 -4.82 -0.61
C VAL A 48 20.41 -5.50 0.37
N THR A 49 19.86 -6.22 1.33
CA THR A 49 20.64 -7.00 2.30
C THR A 49 20.18 -8.46 2.35
N THR A 50 21.10 -9.35 2.73
CA THR A 50 20.81 -10.76 2.97
C THR A 50 21.25 -11.15 4.37
N THR A 51 20.55 -12.08 5.00
CA THR A 51 20.91 -12.63 6.32
C THR A 51 21.63 -13.97 6.24
N GLY A 52 22.25 -14.25 5.09
CA GLY A 52 23.01 -15.47 4.82
C GLY A 52 22.30 -16.42 3.85
N ALA A 53 22.93 -17.57 3.58
CA ALA A 53 22.45 -18.51 2.55
C ALA A 53 21.07 -19.11 2.90
N ASP A 54 20.82 -19.35 4.17
CA ASP A 54 19.55 -19.90 4.66
C ASP A 54 18.63 -18.81 5.23
N GLY A 55 18.95 -17.56 4.98
CA GLY A 55 18.23 -16.40 5.52
C GLY A 55 17.31 -15.74 4.49
N TYR A 56 16.97 -14.50 4.79
CA TYR A 56 16.10 -13.68 3.95
C TYR A 56 16.89 -12.70 3.09
N ARG A 57 16.34 -12.39 1.92
CA ARG A 57 16.75 -11.26 1.08
C ARG A 57 15.79 -10.12 1.32
N PHE A 58 16.28 -8.97 1.78
CA PHE A 58 15.51 -7.78 2.05
C PHE A 58 15.70 -6.74 0.94
N LEU A 59 14.58 -6.25 0.39
CA LEU A 59 14.54 -5.03 -0.43
C LEU A 59 14.09 -3.88 0.47
N LYS A 60 14.93 -2.86 0.62
CA LYS A 60 14.64 -1.67 1.42
C LYS A 60 14.23 -0.52 0.50
N LEU A 61 13.02 -0.02 0.70
CA LEU A 61 12.43 1.02 -0.15
C LEU A 61 12.64 2.41 0.44
N ASN A 62 12.45 3.46 -0.39
CA ASN A 62 12.39 4.86 0.05
C ASN A 62 10.98 5.32 0.46
N GLY A 63 10.12 4.40 0.79
CA GLY A 63 8.77 4.61 1.32
C GLY A 63 8.35 3.38 2.10
N GLY A 64 7.33 3.50 2.93
CA GLY A 64 6.88 2.42 3.79
C GLY A 64 5.67 2.84 4.61
N MET A 65 5.70 2.57 5.91
CA MET A 65 4.59 2.88 6.82
C MET A 65 4.22 4.38 6.86
N THR A 66 5.10 5.26 6.41
CA THR A 66 4.81 6.69 6.26
C THR A 66 3.87 7.01 5.12
N GLU A 67 3.69 6.11 4.16
CA GLU A 67 2.73 6.21 3.05
C GLU A 67 1.63 5.17 3.14
N ILE A 68 1.94 3.98 3.67
CA ILE A 68 1.02 2.84 3.73
C ILE A 68 1.20 2.07 5.05
N LEU A 69 0.33 2.31 6.01
CA LEU A 69 0.39 1.68 7.34
C LEU A 69 -0.32 0.31 7.42
N ARG A 70 -1.19 -0.02 6.47
CA ARG A 70 -2.05 -1.21 6.54
C ARG A 70 -1.30 -2.54 6.67
N PRO A 71 -0.17 -2.79 5.98
CA PRO A 71 0.64 -3.99 6.22
C PRO A 71 1.11 -4.08 7.67
N SER A 72 1.66 -2.99 8.21
CA SER A 72 2.18 -2.91 9.58
C SER A 72 1.10 -3.02 10.67
N LEU A 73 -0.12 -2.54 10.38
CA LEU A 73 -1.20 -2.48 11.35
C LEU A 73 -2.07 -3.73 11.36
N TYR A 74 -2.32 -4.30 10.18
CA TYR A 74 -3.30 -5.38 9.99
C TYR A 74 -2.73 -6.63 9.33
N GLY A 75 -1.46 -6.66 8.95
CA GLY A 75 -0.94 -7.71 8.06
C GLY A 75 -1.63 -7.70 6.69
N ALA A 76 -2.07 -6.52 6.25
CA ALA A 76 -2.78 -6.38 4.98
C ALA A 76 -1.86 -6.71 3.81
N GLN A 77 -2.41 -7.47 2.84
CA GLN A 77 -1.67 -7.91 1.67
C GLN A 77 -1.91 -6.94 0.51
N HIS A 78 -0.85 -6.32 0.03
CA HIS A 78 -0.87 -5.49 -1.18
C HIS A 78 -0.06 -6.19 -2.28
N PRO A 79 -0.51 -6.19 -3.55
CA PRO A 79 0.30 -6.66 -4.66
C PRO A 79 1.57 -5.81 -4.81
N LEU A 80 2.69 -6.46 -5.07
CA LEU A 80 4.00 -5.83 -5.26
C LEU A 80 4.55 -6.20 -6.63
N ILE A 81 5.05 -5.22 -7.36
CA ILE A 81 5.66 -5.39 -8.68
C ILE A 81 7.03 -4.73 -8.67
N ILE A 82 8.07 -5.48 -9.00
CA ILE A 82 9.41 -4.92 -9.20
C ILE A 82 9.58 -4.60 -10.68
N ILE A 83 9.93 -3.37 -10.97
CA ILE A 83 10.19 -2.85 -12.32
C ILE A 83 11.66 -2.44 -12.37
N PRO A 84 12.46 -3.02 -13.27
CA PRO A 84 13.85 -2.63 -13.43
C PRO A 84 14.03 -1.13 -13.68
N GLU A 85 15.13 -0.59 -13.21
CA GLU A 85 15.54 0.78 -13.52
C GLU A 85 15.62 0.97 -15.05
N PRO A 86 15.17 2.12 -15.61
CA PRO A 86 15.27 2.40 -17.05
C PRO A 86 16.69 2.19 -17.60
N GLY A 87 16.79 1.43 -18.68
CA GLY A 87 18.09 1.02 -19.27
C GLY A 87 18.67 -0.27 -18.66
N GLN A 88 18.02 -0.85 -17.67
CA GLN A 88 18.38 -2.13 -17.03
C GLN A 88 17.33 -3.24 -17.29
N GLU A 89 16.53 -3.09 -18.35
CA GLU A 89 15.41 -3.97 -18.72
C GLU A 89 15.91 -5.31 -19.29
N LYS A 90 16.65 -6.07 -18.51
CA LYS A 90 17.01 -7.46 -18.83
C LYS A 90 16.09 -8.43 -18.12
N PHE A 91 15.91 -9.60 -18.69
CA PHE A 91 15.19 -10.67 -18.00
C PHE A 91 15.87 -10.98 -16.64
N ARG A 92 15.07 -11.04 -15.61
CA ARG A 92 15.50 -11.45 -14.26
C ARG A 92 14.59 -12.57 -13.77
N GLU A 93 15.19 -13.55 -13.14
CA GLU A 93 14.45 -14.63 -12.50
C GLU A 93 13.66 -14.09 -11.30
N GLN A 94 12.65 -14.84 -10.90
CA GLN A 94 11.94 -14.57 -9.64
C GLN A 94 12.72 -15.17 -8.47
N SER A 95 12.67 -14.51 -7.33
CA SER A 95 13.23 -15.00 -6.09
C SER A 95 12.36 -14.60 -4.90
N GLU A 96 12.45 -15.34 -3.82
CA GLU A 96 11.79 -14.98 -2.57
C GLU A 96 12.48 -13.78 -1.93
N GLN A 97 11.70 -12.74 -1.63
CA GLN A 97 12.18 -11.48 -1.09
C GLN A 97 11.21 -10.93 -0.06
N VAL A 98 11.77 -10.34 0.99
CA VAL A 98 11.06 -9.54 1.99
C VAL A 98 11.19 -8.07 1.60
N VAL A 99 10.09 -7.36 1.56
CA VAL A 99 10.08 -5.93 1.24
C VAL A 99 9.80 -5.15 2.50
N VAL A 100 10.66 -4.17 2.80
CA VAL A 100 10.59 -3.32 3.99
C VAL A 100 10.68 -1.84 3.60
N GLY A 101 10.11 -0.99 4.43
CA GLY A 101 10.19 0.46 4.24
C GLY A 101 11.50 1.05 4.76
N HIS A 102 11.49 2.36 4.96
CA HIS A 102 12.66 3.17 5.28
C HIS A 102 12.75 3.57 6.76
N CYS A 103 11.74 3.23 7.56
CA CYS A 103 11.75 3.61 8.97
C CYS A 103 12.64 2.67 9.80
N CYS A 104 13.27 3.21 10.84
CA CYS A 104 13.97 2.44 11.86
C CYS A 104 12.95 1.79 12.82
N GLU A 105 12.10 0.92 12.27
CA GLU A 105 10.95 0.29 12.91
C GLU A 105 10.75 -1.11 12.34
N SER A 106 10.71 -2.14 13.20
CA SER A 106 10.51 -3.51 12.77
C SER A 106 9.14 -3.75 12.11
N GLY A 107 8.15 -2.94 12.47
CA GLY A 107 6.82 -2.95 11.86
C GLY A 107 6.75 -2.33 10.47
N ASP A 108 7.82 -1.71 9.95
CA ASP A 108 7.82 -1.17 8.58
C ASP A 108 8.03 -2.28 7.54
N LEU A 109 7.17 -3.29 7.62
CA LEU A 109 7.17 -4.52 6.84
C LEU A 109 6.04 -4.48 5.81
N LEU A 110 6.39 -4.55 4.52
CA LEU A 110 5.43 -4.53 3.41
C LEU A 110 5.04 -5.93 2.93
N THR A 111 5.74 -6.95 3.41
CA THR A 111 5.45 -8.36 3.15
C THR A 111 5.21 -9.13 4.46
N PRO A 112 4.21 -8.72 5.26
CA PRO A 112 3.83 -9.49 6.43
C PRO A 112 3.09 -10.78 6.02
N ALA A 113 2.98 -11.73 6.94
CA ALA A 113 2.05 -12.84 6.78
C ALA A 113 0.60 -12.31 6.86
N PRO A 114 -0.36 -12.97 6.20
CA PRO A 114 -1.75 -12.51 6.21
C PRO A 114 -2.32 -12.42 7.63
N ASN A 115 -2.79 -11.22 8.01
CA ASN A 115 -3.29 -10.88 9.35
C ASN A 115 -2.28 -11.00 10.50
N GLU A 116 -0.99 -11.14 10.19
CA GLU A 116 0.09 -11.22 11.16
C GLU A 116 1.15 -10.16 10.84
N PRO A 117 0.99 -8.90 11.28
CA PRO A 117 1.80 -7.77 10.84
C PRO A 117 3.29 -7.87 11.19
N GLU A 118 3.65 -8.64 12.22
CA GLU A 118 5.05 -8.81 12.65
C GLU A 118 5.72 -10.06 12.06
N ALA A 119 4.95 -10.93 11.39
CA ALA A 119 5.48 -12.16 10.82
C ALA A 119 5.98 -11.94 9.39
N LEU A 120 7.23 -12.28 9.13
CA LEU A 120 7.83 -12.23 7.80
C LEU A 120 7.20 -13.28 6.88
N ALA A 121 6.76 -12.85 5.69
CA ALA A 121 6.31 -13.74 4.62
C ALA A 121 6.97 -13.33 3.30
N PRO A 122 8.15 -13.90 2.97
CA PRO A 122 8.79 -13.65 1.69
C PRO A 122 7.84 -13.88 0.53
N ARG A 123 7.96 -13.06 -0.51
CA ARG A 123 7.15 -13.19 -1.72
C ARG A 123 8.02 -13.46 -2.93
N LEU A 124 7.53 -14.30 -3.80
CA LEU A 124 8.16 -14.58 -5.09
C LEU A 124 7.94 -13.38 -6.00
N LEU A 125 8.99 -12.56 -6.17
CA LEU A 125 9.00 -11.34 -6.96
C LEU A 125 10.12 -11.39 -7.99
N THR A 126 10.04 -10.60 -9.06
CA THR A 126 11.20 -10.34 -9.93
C THR A 126 12.39 -9.92 -9.05
N HIS A 127 13.56 -10.53 -9.27
CA HIS A 127 14.75 -10.27 -8.46
C HIS A 127 15.11 -8.78 -8.48
N GLY A 128 14.87 -8.11 -7.36
CA GLY A 128 15.05 -6.66 -7.21
C GLY A 128 16.51 -6.29 -6.97
N GLU A 129 16.94 -5.19 -7.55
CA GLU A 129 18.27 -4.60 -7.37
C GLU A 129 18.12 -3.13 -6.92
N VAL A 130 19.19 -2.56 -6.38
CA VAL A 130 19.22 -1.13 -6.02
C VAL A 130 18.97 -0.29 -7.28
N GLY A 131 18.09 0.72 -7.18
CA GLY A 131 17.67 1.57 -8.29
C GLY A 131 16.34 1.13 -8.93
N ASP A 132 15.93 -0.13 -8.77
CA ASP A 132 14.64 -0.60 -9.28
C ASP A 132 13.47 0.10 -8.61
N PHE A 133 12.35 0.15 -9.31
CA PHE A 133 11.09 0.58 -8.73
C PHE A 133 10.36 -0.60 -8.09
N CYS A 134 9.78 -0.36 -6.91
CA CYS A 134 8.77 -1.24 -6.34
C CYS A 134 7.43 -0.50 -6.38
N VAL A 135 6.49 -1.05 -7.13
CA VAL A 135 5.12 -0.56 -7.22
C VAL A 135 4.25 -1.37 -6.27
N ILE A 136 3.60 -0.68 -5.33
CA ILE A 136 2.66 -1.26 -4.38
C ILE A 136 1.27 -0.88 -4.87
N GLU A 137 0.47 -1.87 -5.23
CA GLU A 137 -0.86 -1.64 -5.78
C GLU A 137 -1.96 -1.62 -4.72
N SER A 138 -3.14 -1.17 -5.12
CA SER A 138 -4.35 -1.17 -4.29
C SER A 138 -4.25 -0.27 -3.06
N VAL A 139 -3.58 0.88 -3.19
CA VAL A 139 -3.33 1.81 -2.08
C VAL A 139 -4.28 3.03 -2.06
N GLY A 140 -5.36 3.01 -2.83
CA GLY A 140 -6.27 4.15 -2.96
C GLY A 140 -7.19 4.39 -1.77
N ALA A 141 -7.30 3.44 -0.83
CA ALA A 141 -8.17 3.57 0.33
C ALA A 141 -7.45 3.21 1.61
N TYR A 142 -7.60 4.06 2.64
CA TYR A 142 -7.06 3.85 3.99
C TYR A 142 -5.54 3.64 4.04
N CYS A 143 -4.79 4.21 3.09
CA CYS A 143 -3.34 4.16 3.04
C CYS A 143 -2.75 5.54 3.37
N SER A 144 -2.66 6.46 2.42
CA SER A 144 -2.10 7.79 2.65
C SER A 144 -2.77 8.57 3.79
N SER A 145 -4.10 8.45 3.98
CA SER A 145 -4.83 9.13 5.04
C SER A 145 -4.60 8.54 6.44
N MET A 146 -4.20 7.27 6.54
CA MET A 146 -3.96 6.54 7.80
C MET A 146 -2.49 6.24 8.05
N SER A 147 -1.58 6.78 7.23
CA SER A 147 -0.15 6.50 7.34
C SER A 147 0.48 7.13 8.58
N ALA A 148 1.64 6.62 8.99
CA ALA A 148 2.46 7.17 10.07
C ALA A 148 3.22 8.42 9.59
N LYS A 149 2.48 9.46 9.24
CA LYS A 149 3.02 10.68 8.63
C LYS A 149 4.12 11.31 9.47
N ASN A 150 5.21 11.69 8.81
CA ASN A 150 6.40 12.29 9.38
C ASN A 150 7.12 11.44 10.45
N TYR A 151 6.78 10.15 10.57
CA TYR A 151 7.57 9.26 11.41
C TYR A 151 9.02 9.22 10.92
N ASN A 152 9.99 9.22 11.85
CA ASN A 152 11.42 9.42 11.59
C ASN A 152 11.76 10.66 10.75
N SER A 153 10.88 11.69 10.77
CA SER A 153 11.02 12.94 10.00
C SER A 153 11.00 12.78 8.48
N PHE A 154 10.41 11.69 7.97
CA PHE A 154 10.21 11.53 6.53
C PHE A 154 9.08 12.44 6.03
N PRO A 155 9.32 13.24 4.97
CA PRO A 155 8.29 14.07 4.35
C PRO A 155 7.23 13.24 3.65
N GLU A 156 5.97 13.71 3.67
CA GLU A 156 4.89 13.09 2.90
C GLU A 156 5.19 13.04 1.40
N ALA A 157 4.88 11.93 0.75
CA ALA A 157 5.07 11.74 -0.68
C ALA A 157 4.18 12.69 -1.51
N ALA A 158 4.63 13.02 -2.71
CA ALA A 158 3.80 13.69 -3.70
C ALA A 158 2.69 12.76 -4.20
N GLU A 159 1.56 13.35 -4.65
CA GLU A 159 0.53 12.61 -5.37
C GLU A 159 0.35 13.15 -6.79
N VAL A 160 0.22 12.24 -7.73
CA VAL A 160 0.06 12.52 -9.15
C VAL A 160 -1.21 11.87 -9.66
N LEU A 161 -2.05 12.64 -10.31
CA LEU A 161 -3.23 12.15 -11.01
C LEU A 161 -2.89 11.86 -12.47
N ARG A 162 -3.16 10.65 -12.93
CA ARG A 162 -3.19 10.32 -14.35
C ARG A 162 -4.61 10.55 -14.87
N LYS A 163 -4.76 11.54 -15.76
CA LYS A 163 -6.05 11.90 -16.36
C LYS A 163 -6.46 10.91 -17.45
N SER A 164 -7.71 10.99 -17.89
CA SER A 164 -8.26 10.13 -18.95
C SER A 164 -7.55 10.28 -20.30
N ASP A 165 -6.99 11.46 -20.58
CA ASP A 165 -6.17 11.74 -21.77
C ASP A 165 -4.72 11.23 -21.67
N GLY A 166 -4.36 10.59 -20.53
CA GLY A 166 -3.02 10.08 -20.25
C GLY A 166 -2.06 11.13 -19.67
N SER A 167 -2.43 12.40 -19.61
CA SER A 167 -1.60 13.45 -19.01
C SER A 167 -1.50 13.28 -17.48
N LEU A 168 -0.40 13.78 -16.91
CA LEU A 168 -0.13 13.72 -15.48
C LEU A 168 -0.26 15.11 -14.85
N ALA A 169 -0.83 15.18 -13.66
CA ALA A 169 -0.92 16.42 -12.88
C ALA A 169 -0.62 16.15 -11.41
N TYR A 170 0.16 17.02 -10.77
CA TYR A 170 0.28 16.99 -9.32
C TYR A 170 -1.04 17.39 -8.68
N ILE A 171 -1.53 16.55 -7.76
CA ILE A 171 -2.67 16.86 -6.88
C ILE A 171 -2.22 17.10 -5.44
N ARG A 172 -1.02 16.63 -5.08
CA ARG A 172 -0.31 16.99 -3.86
C ARG A 172 1.19 17.11 -4.15
N LYS A 173 1.82 18.21 -3.72
CA LYS A 173 3.27 18.37 -3.76
C LYS A 173 3.90 17.54 -2.64
N ARG A 174 5.16 17.11 -2.84
CA ARG A 174 5.95 16.52 -1.76
C ARG A 174 6.11 17.55 -0.63
N GLN A 175 5.93 17.11 0.60
CA GLN A 175 6.18 17.92 1.78
C GLN A 175 7.66 18.29 1.88
N THR A 176 7.96 19.50 2.35
CA THR A 176 9.31 19.96 2.63
C THR A 176 9.65 19.78 4.11
N PHE A 177 10.95 19.82 4.46
CA PHE A 177 11.36 19.81 5.86
C PHE A 177 10.86 21.04 6.62
N ASP A 178 10.83 22.22 5.98
CA ASP A 178 10.28 23.44 6.58
C ASP A 178 8.82 23.27 6.98
N GLN A 179 8.03 22.54 6.18
CA GLN A 179 6.63 22.23 6.50
C GLN A 179 6.48 21.23 7.67
N ILE A 180 7.45 20.34 7.88
CA ILE A 180 7.43 19.42 9.03
C ILE A 180 7.59 20.20 10.33
N VAL A 181 8.47 21.21 10.34
CA VAL A 181 8.81 22.01 11.54
C VAL A 181 8.07 23.34 11.60
N GLU A 182 7.11 23.57 10.72
CA GLU A 182 6.39 24.85 10.60
C GLU A 182 5.73 25.33 11.90
N ASN A 183 5.32 24.39 12.76
CA ASN A 183 4.68 24.68 14.03
C ASN A 183 5.67 24.70 15.23
N GLU A 184 6.95 24.47 15.00
CA GLU A 184 7.95 24.53 16.06
C GLU A 184 8.20 25.98 16.46
N VAL A 185 8.26 26.23 17.75
CA VAL A 185 8.52 27.56 18.32
C VAL A 185 9.82 27.50 19.12
N ALA A 186 10.77 28.37 18.78
CA ALA A 186 11.99 28.47 19.58
C ALA A 186 11.63 28.91 21.03
N PRO A 187 12.22 28.28 22.06
CA PRO A 187 11.96 28.63 23.47
C PRO A 187 12.47 30.01 23.85
#